data_c60ca2259ad437ee3327dccd7a3a2e09
#
_entry.id   c60ca2259ad437ee3327dccd7a3a2e09
#
_cell.length_a   1.000
_cell.length_b   1.000
_cell.length_c   1.000
_cell.angle_alpha   90.00
_cell.angle_beta   90.00
_cell.angle_gamma   90.00
#
_symmetry.space_group_name_H-M   'P 1'
#
loop_
_entity.id
_entity.type
_entity.pdbx_description
1 polymer ?
#
loop_
_entity_poly.entity_id
_entity_poly.type
_entity_poly.pdbx_seq_one_letter_code
_entity_poly.pdbx_strand_id
1 'polypeptide(L)'
;MSPSWNPVQIEREEFERADEPMGTKEKFWVKLPDDDRFWLFKLARERDGVVRGEDWAEWIVHHLATLLGVPSATVRPALWNGRRGIVSRSMLRSGSEELVHGNSVLFGHDRGYDQQAKRENPDYTPATVRDALRGVLGPDSDAVPAALSGYDVWTGYLVLDAWTAGRDR
;
A
#
# COMPACT_ATOMS: atom_id res chain seq x y z
N MET A 1 -9.24 13.43 -16.68
CA MET A 1 -8.12 14.41 -16.50
C MET A 1 -6.82 13.63 -16.45
N SER A 2 -5.78 14.09 -17.15
CA SER A 2 -4.45 13.45 -17.02
C SER A 2 -3.88 13.70 -15.61
N PRO A 3 -3.26 12.69 -14.97
CA PRO A 3 -2.63 12.88 -13.67
C PRO A 3 -1.48 13.90 -13.79
N SER A 4 -1.44 14.87 -12.89
CA SER A 4 -0.38 15.88 -12.85
C SER A 4 0.49 15.68 -11.61
N TRP A 5 1.79 15.82 -11.78
CA TRP A 5 2.76 15.80 -10.67
C TRP A 5 2.69 17.14 -9.93
N ASN A 6 1.83 17.22 -8.92
CA ASN A 6 1.65 18.40 -8.10
C ASN A 6 1.92 18.05 -6.62
N PRO A 7 3.14 18.27 -6.12
CA PRO A 7 3.53 17.86 -4.78
C PRO A 7 2.79 18.62 -3.69
N VAL A 8 2.30 17.90 -2.69
CA VAL A 8 1.79 18.47 -1.45
C VAL A 8 2.97 18.95 -0.61
N GLN A 9 2.87 20.17 -0.07
CA GLN A 9 3.85 20.69 0.88
C GLN A 9 3.52 20.15 2.27
N ILE A 10 4.49 19.52 2.92
CA ILE A 10 4.36 19.02 4.29
C ILE A 10 5.10 19.99 5.21
N GLU A 11 4.37 20.64 6.11
CA GLU A 11 4.91 21.53 7.13
C GLU A 11 5.14 20.78 8.45
N ARG A 12 6.13 21.20 9.23
CA ARG A 12 6.63 20.44 10.39
C ARG A 12 5.63 20.33 11.56
N GLU A 13 4.63 21.18 11.60
CA GLU A 13 3.67 21.29 12.71
C GLU A 13 2.52 20.27 12.63
N GLU A 14 2.41 19.52 11.53
CA GLU A 14 1.32 18.57 11.28
C GLU A 14 1.64 17.12 11.70
N PHE A 15 2.72 16.91 12.47
CA PHE A 15 3.21 15.58 12.82
C PHE A 15 2.60 15.03 14.10
N GLU A 16 1.74 14.06 14.00
CA GLU A 16 1.63 13.04 15.04
C GLU A 16 2.66 11.94 14.76
N ARG A 17 3.68 11.88 15.59
CA ARG A 17 4.77 10.91 15.50
C ARG A 17 4.27 9.56 15.98
N ALA A 18 3.71 8.76 15.09
CA ALA A 18 3.59 7.33 15.31
C ALA A 18 4.83 6.68 14.71
N ASP A 19 5.74 6.22 15.54
CA ASP A 19 6.87 5.41 15.13
C ASP A 19 6.34 4.07 14.60
N GLU A 20 6.29 3.93 13.29
CA GLU A 20 6.02 2.65 12.67
C GLU A 20 7.33 1.86 12.56
N PRO A 21 7.51 0.74 13.30
CA PRO A 21 8.80 0.06 13.45
C PRO A 21 9.26 -0.72 12.21
N MET A 22 8.56 -0.64 11.09
CA MET A 22 8.90 -1.41 9.90
C MET A 22 9.58 -0.60 8.80
N GLY A 23 10.88 -0.84 8.61
CA GLY A 23 11.65 -0.40 7.45
C GLY A 23 12.71 0.65 7.75
N THR A 24 13.73 0.70 6.89
CA THR A 24 14.94 1.55 7.00
C THR A 24 14.76 2.98 6.47
N LYS A 25 13.54 3.35 6.02
CA LYS A 25 13.24 4.66 5.43
C LYS A 25 12.65 5.59 6.49
N GLU A 26 13.01 6.86 6.40
CA GLU A 26 12.34 7.92 7.15
C GLU A 26 10.89 8.03 6.69
N LYS A 27 9.95 7.76 7.59
CA LYS A 27 8.52 7.79 7.35
C LYS A 27 7.78 8.23 8.61
N PHE A 28 6.66 8.91 8.44
CA PHE A 28 5.83 9.40 9.54
C PHE A 28 4.41 9.69 9.07
N TRP A 29 3.46 9.69 10.00
CA TRP A 29 2.07 10.00 9.72
C TRP A 29 1.82 11.51 9.77
N VAL A 30 1.00 12.00 8.84
CA VAL A 30 0.57 13.41 8.76
C VAL A 30 -0.94 13.47 8.51
N LYS A 31 -1.54 14.60 8.87
CA LYS A 31 -2.86 14.99 8.40
C LYS A 31 -2.73 16.03 7.31
N LEU A 32 -3.49 15.88 6.24
CA LEU A 32 -3.58 16.91 5.21
C LEU A 32 -4.81 17.78 5.45
N PRO A 33 -4.76 19.08 5.15
CA PRO A 33 -5.87 20.00 5.42
C PRO A 33 -7.17 19.64 4.69
N ASP A 34 -7.07 18.91 3.59
CA ASP A 34 -8.17 18.51 2.72
C ASP A 34 -8.71 17.09 3.01
N ASP A 35 -8.23 16.42 4.07
CA ASP A 35 -8.62 15.05 4.41
C ASP A 35 -8.59 14.80 5.92
N ASP A 36 -9.61 14.12 6.43
CA ASP A 36 -9.72 13.73 7.84
C ASP A 36 -8.90 12.49 8.21
N ARG A 37 -8.45 11.71 7.21
CA ARG A 37 -7.61 10.53 7.41
C ARG A 37 -6.14 10.89 7.56
N PHE A 38 -5.41 9.98 8.19
CA PHE A 38 -3.96 10.03 8.21
C PHE A 38 -3.35 9.63 6.86
N TRP A 39 -2.22 10.25 6.55
CA TRP A 39 -1.40 9.96 5.39
C TRP A 39 0.00 9.59 5.86
N LEU A 40 0.54 8.49 5.35
CA LEU A 40 1.91 8.07 5.63
C LEU A 40 2.85 8.76 4.65
N PHE A 41 3.66 9.70 5.16
CA PHE A 41 4.75 10.26 4.38
C PHE A 41 5.91 9.26 4.32
N LYS A 42 6.49 9.10 3.13
CA LYS A 42 7.70 8.30 2.88
C LYS A 42 8.67 9.14 2.06
N LEU A 43 9.87 9.32 2.60
CA LEU A 43 10.93 10.03 1.89
C LEU A 43 11.47 9.19 0.73
N ALA A 44 11.70 9.83 -0.43
CA ALA A 44 12.41 9.20 -1.52
C ALA A 44 13.86 8.93 -1.11
N ARG A 45 14.34 7.72 -1.37
CA ARG A 45 15.71 7.34 -1.01
C ARG A 45 16.71 8.14 -1.84
N GLU A 46 17.72 8.66 -1.17
CA GLU A 46 18.89 9.24 -1.82
C GLU A 46 20.08 8.30 -1.66
N ARG A 47 20.81 8.10 -2.74
CA ARG A 47 22.05 7.33 -2.74
C ARG A 47 23.06 7.98 -3.68
N ASP A 48 24.25 8.22 -3.16
CA ASP A 48 25.36 8.85 -3.91
C ASP A 48 24.97 10.23 -4.50
N GLY A 49 24.20 11.03 -3.73
CA GLY A 49 23.70 12.36 -4.16
C GLY A 49 22.58 12.31 -5.21
N VAL A 50 22.07 11.11 -5.54
CA VAL A 50 21.00 10.92 -6.51
C VAL A 50 19.72 10.47 -5.81
N VAL A 51 18.65 11.27 -5.93
CA VAL A 51 17.33 10.88 -5.45
C VAL A 51 16.77 9.79 -6.36
N ARG A 52 16.46 8.63 -5.77
CA ARG A 52 15.86 7.50 -6.49
C ARG A 52 14.40 7.80 -6.81
N GLY A 53 13.90 7.21 -7.89
CA GLY A 53 12.56 7.46 -8.40
C GLY A 53 11.47 6.66 -7.71
N GLU A 54 11.64 6.25 -6.45
CA GLU A 54 10.66 5.44 -5.73
C GLU A 54 9.35 6.20 -5.49
N ASP A 55 9.43 7.51 -5.29
CA ASP A 55 8.30 8.40 -5.08
C ASP A 55 7.36 8.44 -6.31
N TRP A 56 7.91 8.74 -7.48
CA TRP A 56 7.11 8.76 -8.70
C TRP A 56 6.73 7.35 -9.18
N ALA A 57 7.51 6.32 -8.86
CA ALA A 57 7.14 4.94 -9.16
C ALA A 57 5.88 4.52 -8.38
N GLU A 58 5.81 4.76 -7.07
CA GLU A 58 4.60 4.49 -6.27
C GLU A 58 3.39 5.30 -6.79
N TRP A 59 3.60 6.55 -7.19
CA TRP A 59 2.54 7.38 -7.76
C TRP A 59 2.02 6.84 -9.12
N ILE A 60 2.92 6.39 -10.00
CA ILE A 60 2.54 5.77 -11.28
C ILE A 60 1.77 4.48 -11.04
N VAL A 61 2.27 3.61 -10.15
CA VAL A 61 1.62 2.33 -9.83
C VAL A 61 0.21 2.55 -9.29
N HIS A 62 0.00 3.57 -8.43
CA HIS A 62 -1.34 3.94 -7.97
C HIS A 62 -2.28 4.29 -9.14
N HIS A 63 -1.83 5.08 -10.12
CA HIS A 63 -2.66 5.41 -11.28
C HIS A 63 -2.92 4.20 -12.19
N LEU A 64 -1.95 3.31 -12.36
CA LEU A 64 -2.14 2.05 -13.10
C LEU A 64 -3.14 1.14 -12.37
N ALA A 65 -3.04 1.01 -11.06
CA ALA A 65 -4.01 0.26 -10.26
C ALA A 65 -5.43 0.82 -10.44
N THR A 66 -5.58 2.15 -10.39
CA THR A 66 -6.87 2.82 -10.63
C THR A 66 -7.43 2.51 -12.03
N LEU A 67 -6.59 2.56 -13.07
CA LEU A 67 -7.00 2.24 -14.44
C LEU A 67 -7.44 0.78 -14.60
N LEU A 68 -6.82 -0.13 -13.86
CA LEU A 68 -7.15 -1.56 -13.85
C LEU A 68 -8.33 -1.90 -12.93
N GLY A 69 -8.85 -0.95 -12.15
CA GLY A 69 -9.86 -1.22 -11.13
C GLY A 69 -9.33 -2.06 -9.96
N VAL A 70 -8.01 -2.05 -9.73
CA VAL A 70 -7.38 -2.73 -8.58
C VAL A 70 -7.35 -1.77 -7.40
N PRO A 71 -7.90 -2.14 -6.23
CA PRO A 71 -7.89 -1.28 -5.04
C PRO A 71 -6.47 -0.92 -4.63
N SER A 72 -6.19 0.34 -4.39
CA SER A 72 -4.89 0.80 -3.88
C SER A 72 -5.07 2.00 -2.97
N ALA A 73 -4.10 2.21 -2.07
CA ALA A 73 -4.06 3.44 -1.31
C ALA A 73 -3.91 4.62 -2.27
N THR A 74 -4.61 5.72 -1.99
CA THR A 74 -4.39 6.96 -2.74
C THR A 74 -3.00 7.47 -2.45
N VAL A 75 -2.22 7.75 -3.50
CA VAL A 75 -0.85 8.25 -3.39
C VAL A 75 -0.77 9.63 -4.02
N ARG A 76 -0.12 10.57 -3.33
CA ARG A 76 0.17 11.92 -3.84
C ARG A 76 1.65 12.21 -3.71
N PRO A 77 2.28 12.89 -4.70
CA PRO A 77 3.64 13.39 -4.52
C PRO A 77 3.68 14.41 -3.38
N ALA A 78 4.79 14.46 -2.66
CA ALA A 78 4.95 15.36 -1.53
C ALA A 78 6.37 15.91 -1.42
N LEU A 79 6.50 17.08 -0.79
CA LEU A 79 7.75 17.72 -0.43
C LEU A 79 7.76 18.00 1.06
N TRP A 80 8.82 17.60 1.74
CA TRP A 80 9.08 17.91 3.15
C TRP A 80 10.47 18.54 3.30
N ASN A 81 10.51 19.77 3.79
CA ASN A 81 11.76 20.55 3.86
C ASN A 81 12.52 20.58 2.52
N GLY A 82 11.81 20.70 1.40
CA GLY A 82 12.39 20.67 0.05
C GLY A 82 12.82 19.30 -0.46
N ARG A 83 12.71 18.24 0.37
CA ARG A 83 13.06 16.85 0.00
C ARG A 83 11.84 16.13 -0.56
N ARG A 84 12.06 15.40 -1.65
CA ARG A 84 10.99 14.67 -2.36
C ARG A 84 10.57 13.41 -1.62
N GLY A 85 9.27 13.12 -1.69
CA GLY A 85 8.68 11.90 -1.20
C GLY A 85 7.26 11.72 -1.72
N ILE A 86 6.53 10.84 -1.10
CA ILE A 86 5.10 10.64 -1.33
C ILE A 86 4.34 10.64 -0.01
N VAL A 87 3.05 10.92 -0.09
CA VAL A 87 2.09 10.59 0.96
C VAL A 87 1.13 9.53 0.46
N SER A 88 0.89 8.53 1.29
CA SER A 88 -0.03 7.43 1.03
C SER A 88 -1.17 7.49 2.04
N ARG A 89 -2.41 7.60 1.56
CA ARG A 89 -3.60 7.68 2.42
C ARG A 89 -3.80 6.40 3.20
N SER A 90 -4.08 6.50 4.50
CA SER A 90 -4.44 5.35 5.31
C SER A 90 -5.64 4.62 4.69
N MET A 91 -5.54 3.31 4.54
CA MET A 91 -6.65 2.48 4.08
C MET A 91 -7.70 2.28 5.19
N LEU A 92 -7.29 2.40 6.46
CA LEU A 92 -8.19 2.30 7.59
C LEU A 92 -9.09 3.54 7.66
N ARG A 93 -10.41 3.32 7.73
CA ARG A 93 -11.44 4.38 7.73
C ARG A 93 -11.84 4.80 9.14
N SER A 94 -11.70 3.88 10.11
CA SER A 94 -12.13 4.10 11.49
C SER A 94 -11.25 3.34 12.47
N GLY A 95 -11.35 3.67 13.76
CA GLY A 95 -10.64 2.95 14.83
C GLY A 95 -11.17 1.52 15.07
N SER A 96 -12.21 1.08 14.37
CA SER A 96 -12.73 -0.29 14.41
C SER A 96 -12.17 -1.19 13.30
N GLU A 97 -11.40 -0.64 12.37
CA GLU A 97 -10.75 -1.39 11.30
C GLU A 97 -9.32 -1.73 11.69
N GLU A 98 -8.86 -2.91 11.30
CA GLU A 98 -7.53 -3.41 11.56
C GLU A 98 -6.87 -3.89 10.26
N LEU A 99 -5.58 -3.61 10.14
CA LEU A 99 -4.76 -4.17 9.05
C LEU A 99 -4.23 -5.54 9.46
N VAL A 100 -4.74 -6.59 8.82
CA VAL A 100 -4.33 -7.97 9.07
C VAL A 100 -3.34 -8.40 8.00
N HIS A 101 -2.17 -8.87 8.42
CA HIS A 101 -1.16 -9.41 7.50
C HIS A 101 -1.64 -10.69 6.81
N GLY A 102 -1.34 -10.85 5.52
CA GLY A 102 -1.72 -12.03 4.74
C GLY A 102 -1.26 -13.35 5.36
N ASN A 103 -0.05 -13.40 5.93
CA ASN A 103 0.44 -14.58 6.67
C ASN A 103 -0.43 -14.93 7.88
N SER A 104 -1.00 -13.94 8.56
CA SER A 104 -1.92 -14.18 9.68
C SER A 104 -3.26 -14.72 9.21
N VAL A 105 -3.73 -14.28 8.03
CA VAL A 105 -4.94 -14.82 7.40
C VAL A 105 -4.74 -16.29 7.02
N LEU A 106 -3.60 -16.62 6.40
CA LEU A 106 -3.26 -18.00 6.00
C LEU A 106 -3.11 -18.91 7.22
N PHE A 107 -2.43 -18.47 8.27
CA PHE A 107 -2.34 -19.21 9.54
C PHE A 107 -3.69 -19.37 10.23
N GLY A 108 -4.57 -18.37 10.13
CA GLY A 108 -5.95 -18.48 10.63
C GLY A 108 -6.76 -19.56 9.91
N HIS A 109 -6.49 -19.74 8.60
CA HIS A 109 -7.11 -20.74 7.76
C HIS A 109 -6.51 -22.14 8.00
N ASP A 110 -5.17 -22.25 8.03
CA ASP A 110 -4.44 -23.48 8.30
C ASP A 110 -3.39 -23.25 9.39
N ARG A 111 -3.58 -23.88 10.55
CA ARG A 111 -2.66 -23.78 11.69
C ARG A 111 -1.29 -24.41 11.44
N GLY A 112 -1.13 -25.23 10.40
CA GLY A 112 0.14 -25.75 9.94
C GLY A 112 0.95 -24.77 9.12
N TYR A 113 0.36 -23.66 8.64
CA TYR A 113 1.04 -22.65 7.83
C TYR A 113 2.18 -21.97 8.60
N ASP A 114 3.42 -22.02 8.07
CA ASP A 114 4.56 -21.35 8.67
C ASP A 114 4.59 -19.85 8.37
N GLN A 115 4.14 -19.04 9.33
CA GLN A 115 4.15 -17.57 9.24
C GLN A 115 5.57 -16.97 9.21
N GLN A 116 6.58 -17.70 9.65
CA GLN A 116 7.96 -17.23 9.78
C GLN A 116 8.82 -17.56 8.55
N ALA A 117 8.31 -18.34 7.63
CA ALA A 117 8.99 -18.67 6.39
C ALA A 117 9.27 -17.38 5.59
N LYS A 118 10.55 -17.02 5.46
CA LYS A 118 10.97 -15.77 4.80
C LYS A 118 11.02 -15.88 3.28
N ARG A 119 11.16 -17.08 2.74
CA ARG A 119 11.25 -17.36 1.30
C ARG A 119 10.74 -18.78 1.03
N GLU A 120 10.18 -18.97 -0.18
CA GLU A 120 9.82 -20.28 -0.71
C GLU A 120 8.95 -21.13 0.24
N ASN A 121 7.95 -20.46 0.86
CA ASN A 121 6.97 -21.22 1.64
C ASN A 121 6.15 -22.10 0.68
N PRO A 122 6.28 -23.45 0.76
CA PRO A 122 5.60 -24.36 -0.15
C PRO A 122 4.07 -24.32 -0.02
N ASP A 123 3.57 -23.84 1.13
CA ASP A 123 2.15 -23.74 1.42
C ASP A 123 1.55 -22.42 0.89
N TYR A 124 2.41 -21.47 0.47
CA TYR A 124 1.95 -20.24 -0.16
C TYR A 124 1.65 -20.48 -1.65
N THR A 125 0.48 -21.00 -1.91
CA THR A 125 0.01 -21.32 -3.27
C THR A 125 -1.27 -20.54 -3.61
N PRO A 126 -1.57 -20.32 -4.91
CA PRO A 126 -2.83 -19.71 -5.31
C PRO A 126 -4.07 -20.47 -4.77
N ALA A 127 -3.97 -21.79 -4.62
CA ALA A 127 -5.04 -22.60 -4.07
C ALA A 127 -5.26 -22.30 -2.58
N THR A 128 -4.19 -22.28 -1.79
CA THR A 128 -4.23 -21.95 -0.35
C THR A 128 -4.80 -20.54 -0.13
N VAL A 129 -4.32 -19.56 -0.91
CA VAL A 129 -4.82 -18.18 -0.81
C VAL A 129 -6.31 -18.10 -1.18
N ARG A 130 -6.73 -18.76 -2.26
CA ARG A 130 -8.15 -18.79 -2.66
C ARG A 130 -9.03 -19.39 -1.55
N ASP A 131 -8.59 -20.46 -0.94
CA ASP A 131 -9.37 -21.14 0.09
C ASP A 131 -9.39 -20.31 1.39
N ALA A 132 -8.31 -19.66 1.76
CA ALA A 132 -8.24 -18.74 2.90
C ALA A 132 -9.08 -17.47 2.72
N LEU A 133 -9.22 -16.99 1.48
CA LEU A 133 -10.04 -15.81 1.15
C LEU A 133 -11.50 -16.16 0.80
N ARG A 134 -11.92 -17.41 1.00
CA ARG A 134 -13.31 -17.82 0.73
C ARG A 134 -14.29 -17.05 1.60
N GLY A 135 -15.22 -16.34 0.96
CA GLY A 135 -16.20 -15.49 1.65
C GLY A 135 -15.70 -14.11 2.06
N VAL A 136 -14.42 -13.81 1.83
CA VAL A 136 -13.90 -12.45 1.98
C VAL A 136 -14.35 -11.61 0.80
N LEU A 137 -14.99 -10.49 1.08
CA LEU A 137 -15.47 -9.54 0.07
C LEU A 137 -14.31 -8.62 -0.35
N GLY A 138 -14.36 -8.16 -1.58
CA GLY A 138 -13.53 -7.04 -2.03
C GLY A 138 -13.92 -5.74 -1.30
N PRO A 139 -13.08 -4.71 -1.36
CA PRO A 139 -13.37 -3.44 -0.69
C PRO A 139 -14.59 -2.77 -1.32
N ASP A 140 -15.42 -2.17 -0.48
CA ASP A 140 -16.49 -1.28 -0.90
C ASP A 140 -15.90 0.04 -1.38
N SER A 141 -15.82 0.22 -2.68
CA SER A 141 -15.20 1.38 -3.32
C SER A 141 -15.79 1.61 -4.71
N ASP A 142 -16.12 2.85 -5.03
CA ASP A 142 -16.58 3.25 -6.36
C ASP A 142 -15.53 3.02 -7.46
N ALA A 143 -14.26 2.90 -7.08
CA ALA A 143 -13.15 2.67 -8.01
C ALA A 143 -12.96 1.18 -8.37
N VAL A 144 -13.70 0.28 -7.72
CA VAL A 144 -13.58 -1.17 -7.89
C VAL A 144 -14.92 -1.70 -8.35
N PRO A 145 -14.96 -2.58 -9.37
CA PRO A 145 -16.23 -3.21 -9.77
C PRO A 145 -16.94 -3.86 -8.59
N ALA A 146 -18.21 -3.58 -8.44
CA ALA A 146 -19.04 -4.23 -7.43
C ALA A 146 -18.98 -5.75 -7.59
N ALA A 147 -18.96 -6.47 -6.50
CA ALA A 147 -18.95 -7.95 -6.43
C ALA A 147 -17.60 -8.65 -6.69
N LEU A 148 -16.46 -7.96 -6.64
CA LEU A 148 -15.19 -8.67 -6.56
C LEU A 148 -15.04 -9.36 -5.19
N SER A 149 -14.59 -10.60 -5.20
CA SER A 149 -14.16 -11.30 -3.98
C SER A 149 -12.76 -10.84 -3.55
N GLY A 150 -12.39 -11.14 -2.30
CA GLY A 150 -11.01 -10.91 -1.84
C GLY A 150 -9.96 -11.63 -2.70
N TYR A 151 -10.30 -12.80 -3.26
CA TYR A 151 -9.41 -13.52 -4.16
C TYR A 151 -9.26 -12.85 -5.53
N ASP A 152 -10.33 -12.26 -6.09
CA ASP A 152 -10.25 -11.49 -7.33
C ASP A 152 -9.32 -10.27 -7.16
N VAL A 153 -9.46 -9.57 -6.04
CA VAL A 153 -8.60 -8.43 -5.70
C VAL A 153 -7.13 -8.88 -5.56
N TRP A 154 -6.88 -9.97 -4.85
CA TRP A 154 -5.53 -10.53 -4.72
C TRP A 154 -4.94 -10.90 -6.08
N THR A 155 -5.73 -11.51 -6.97
CA THR A 155 -5.30 -11.83 -8.35
C THR A 155 -4.96 -10.55 -9.12
N GLY A 156 -5.75 -9.49 -8.94
CA GLY A 156 -5.47 -8.16 -9.51
C GLY A 156 -4.11 -7.61 -9.07
N TYR A 157 -3.76 -7.77 -7.82
CA TYR A 157 -2.42 -7.38 -7.32
C TYR A 157 -1.29 -8.18 -7.97
N LEU A 158 -1.45 -9.49 -8.17
CA LEU A 158 -0.44 -10.30 -8.87
C LEU A 158 -0.21 -9.81 -10.31
N VAL A 159 -1.29 -9.46 -11.01
CA VAL A 159 -1.20 -8.91 -12.37
C VAL A 159 -0.50 -7.55 -12.35
N LEU A 160 -0.86 -6.68 -11.42
CA LEU A 160 -0.25 -5.36 -11.27
C LEU A 160 1.24 -5.48 -10.96
N ASP A 161 1.64 -6.35 -10.02
CA ASP A 161 3.02 -6.60 -9.64
C ASP A 161 3.84 -7.15 -10.82
N ALA A 162 3.29 -8.11 -11.55
CA ALA A 162 3.94 -8.64 -12.75
C ALA A 162 4.17 -7.55 -13.81
N TRP A 163 3.21 -6.64 -13.96
CA TRP A 163 3.27 -5.58 -14.97
C TRP A 163 4.23 -4.46 -14.57
N THR A 164 4.26 -4.11 -13.29
CA THR A 164 5.12 -3.04 -12.77
C THR A 164 6.50 -3.52 -12.32
N ALA A 165 6.79 -4.82 -12.51
CA ALA A 165 7.98 -5.49 -11.98
C ALA A 165 8.11 -5.26 -10.46
N GLY A 166 6.99 -5.19 -9.75
CA GLY A 166 6.93 -5.10 -8.30
C GLY A 166 7.74 -6.22 -7.69
N ARG A 167 8.73 -5.86 -6.90
CA ARG A 167 9.50 -6.82 -6.12
C ARG A 167 9.21 -6.52 -4.67
N ASP A 168 8.37 -7.36 -4.08
CA ASP A 168 8.32 -7.42 -2.63
C ASP A 168 9.64 -8.01 -2.15
N ARG A 169 10.43 -7.23 -1.42
CA ARG A 169 11.75 -7.62 -0.93
C ARG A 169 11.71 -7.79 0.58
#